data_e96307ec6d92c37a679f8f400d786986
#
_entry.id   e96307ec6d92c37a679f8f400d786986
#
_cell.length_a   1.000
_cell.length_b   1.000
_cell.length_c   1.000
_cell.angle_alpha   90.00
_cell.angle_beta   90.00
_cell.angle_gamma   90.00
#
_symmetry.space_group_name_H-M   'P 1'
#
loop_
_entity.id
_entity.type
_entity.pdbx_description
1 polymer ?
#
loop_
_entity_poly.entity_id
_entity_poly.type
_entity_poly.pdbx_seq_one_letter_code
_entity_poly.pdbx_strand_id
1 'polypeptide(L)'
;MAQADLMDKIVALAKRRGFIFQSSEIYGGLNGAWDYGPLGVELKRNVKDAWWKAVVHFRDDVVGLDAAILMHPRTWEASGHTANFADLMVDCKNPKCSNRLRFDQLKNGKCPKCGGTEFTAERAFNLMLKTSLGAMEDSSSVVYLRPETAQGIFVNFTNVIDSIHRKLPFG
;
A
#
# COMPACT_ATOMS: atom_id res chain seq x y z
N MET A 1 17.23 -12.07 -17.39
CA MET A 1 16.14 -12.52 -18.30
C MET A 1 15.31 -13.68 -17.72
N ALA A 2 15.89 -14.71 -17.09
CA ALA A 2 15.14 -15.88 -16.58
C ALA A 2 14.08 -15.55 -15.48
N GLN A 3 14.33 -14.61 -14.61
CA GLN A 3 13.42 -14.30 -13.47
C GLN A 3 12.18 -13.50 -13.88
N ALA A 4 12.31 -12.59 -14.85
CA ALA A 4 11.17 -11.84 -15.40
C ALA A 4 10.22 -12.78 -16.16
N ASP A 5 10.78 -13.72 -16.97
CA ASP A 5 10.00 -14.70 -17.71
C ASP A 5 9.22 -15.66 -16.76
N LEU A 6 9.80 -16.05 -15.62
CA LEU A 6 9.11 -16.87 -14.63
C LEU A 6 7.93 -16.11 -13.99
N MET A 7 8.10 -14.84 -13.63
CA MET A 7 7.04 -14.04 -13.05
C MET A 7 5.86 -13.86 -14.01
N ASP A 8 6.14 -13.57 -15.28
CA ASP A 8 5.11 -13.44 -16.32
C ASP A 8 4.32 -14.74 -16.49
N LYS A 9 4.98 -15.90 -16.44
CA LYS A 9 4.32 -17.22 -16.47
C LYS A 9 3.42 -17.45 -15.27
N ILE A 10 3.88 -17.08 -14.05
CA ILE A 10 3.10 -17.22 -12.83
C ILE A 10 1.85 -16.32 -12.90
N VAL A 11 1.99 -15.05 -13.30
CA VAL A 11 0.87 -14.11 -13.44
C VAL A 11 -0.13 -14.63 -14.48
N ALA A 12 0.33 -15.08 -15.64
CA ALA A 12 -0.53 -15.63 -16.68
C ALA A 12 -1.28 -16.89 -16.21
N LEU A 13 -0.61 -17.77 -15.45
CA LEU A 13 -1.24 -18.94 -14.85
C LEU A 13 -2.29 -18.55 -13.81
N ALA A 14 -1.96 -17.62 -12.91
CA ALA A 14 -2.84 -17.15 -11.86
C ALA A 14 -4.13 -16.52 -12.43
N LYS A 15 -4.01 -15.74 -13.50
CA LYS A 15 -5.17 -15.20 -14.23
C LYS A 15 -6.04 -16.30 -14.83
N ARG A 16 -5.45 -17.23 -15.59
CA ARG A 16 -6.19 -18.32 -16.23
C ARG A 16 -6.88 -19.25 -15.25
N ARG A 17 -6.35 -19.41 -14.05
CA ARG A 17 -6.91 -20.26 -13.00
C ARG A 17 -7.88 -19.53 -12.06
N GLY A 18 -8.13 -18.23 -12.29
CA GLY A 18 -9.07 -17.45 -11.49
C GLY A 18 -8.57 -17.12 -10.08
N PHE A 19 -7.25 -16.94 -9.92
CA PHE A 19 -6.68 -16.43 -8.68
C PHE A 19 -6.72 -14.91 -8.61
N ILE A 20 -6.29 -14.23 -9.67
CA ILE A 20 -6.23 -12.77 -9.73
C ILE A 20 -6.67 -12.26 -11.10
N PHE A 21 -7.22 -11.06 -11.12
CA PHE A 21 -7.47 -10.26 -12.31
C PHE A 21 -6.98 -8.85 -12.09
N GLN A 22 -6.56 -8.14 -13.11
CA GLN A 22 -6.28 -6.72 -12.99
C GLN A 22 -7.60 -5.98 -12.76
N SER A 23 -7.65 -5.10 -11.76
CA SER A 23 -8.87 -4.33 -11.48
C SER A 23 -9.29 -3.53 -12.70
N SER A 24 -10.58 -3.58 -13.04
CA SER A 24 -11.17 -2.89 -14.20
C SER A 24 -10.53 -3.29 -15.54
N GLU A 25 -10.14 -4.54 -15.71
CA GLU A 25 -9.40 -5.03 -16.88
C GLU A 25 -10.14 -4.77 -18.20
N ILE A 26 -11.48 -4.78 -18.21
CA ILE A 26 -12.30 -4.46 -19.40
C ILE A 26 -12.08 -3.04 -19.94
N TYR A 27 -11.56 -2.13 -19.11
CA TYR A 27 -11.23 -0.74 -19.49
C TYR A 27 -9.72 -0.51 -19.62
N GLY A 28 -8.92 -1.57 -19.72
CA GLY A 28 -7.46 -1.49 -19.82
C GLY A 28 -6.71 -1.71 -18.50
N GLY A 29 -7.43 -1.90 -17.41
CA GLY A 29 -6.87 -2.19 -16.10
C GLY A 29 -6.29 -0.98 -15.36
N LEU A 30 -6.17 -1.11 -14.04
CA LEU A 30 -5.57 -0.12 -13.16
C LEU A 30 -4.24 -0.66 -12.63
N ASN A 31 -3.14 0.06 -12.90
CA ASN A 31 -1.82 -0.36 -12.43
C ASN A 31 -1.76 -0.43 -10.88
N GLY A 32 -1.25 -1.55 -10.37
CA GLY A 32 -1.09 -1.76 -8.93
C GLY A 32 -2.37 -2.17 -8.19
N ALA A 33 -3.51 -2.30 -8.88
CA ALA A 33 -4.76 -2.77 -8.29
C ALA A 33 -5.19 -4.12 -8.90
N TRP A 34 -5.57 -5.06 -8.03
CA TRP A 34 -5.90 -6.42 -8.41
C TRP A 34 -7.17 -6.90 -7.70
N ASP A 35 -8.04 -7.56 -8.45
CA ASP A 35 -9.18 -8.27 -7.93
C ASP A 35 -8.82 -9.73 -7.66
N TYR A 36 -9.35 -10.29 -6.59
CA TYR A 36 -9.21 -11.71 -6.31
C TYR A 36 -10.35 -12.48 -6.99
N GLY A 37 -9.99 -13.41 -7.88
CA GLY A 37 -10.93 -14.32 -8.49
C GLY A 37 -11.40 -15.42 -7.51
N PRO A 38 -12.28 -16.34 -7.98
CA PRO A 38 -12.90 -17.35 -7.10
C PRO A 38 -11.90 -18.18 -6.29
N LEU A 39 -10.81 -18.64 -6.88
CA LEU A 39 -9.78 -19.38 -6.16
C LEU A 39 -8.88 -18.46 -5.30
N GLY A 40 -8.64 -17.25 -5.78
CA GLY A 40 -7.82 -16.28 -5.06
C GLY A 40 -8.47 -15.78 -3.77
N VAL A 41 -9.77 -15.53 -3.77
CA VAL A 41 -10.49 -15.10 -2.56
C VAL A 41 -10.50 -16.18 -1.48
N GLU A 42 -10.68 -17.44 -1.86
CA GLU A 42 -10.63 -18.55 -0.90
C GLU A 42 -9.23 -18.74 -0.32
N LEU A 43 -8.19 -18.67 -1.15
CA LEU A 43 -6.80 -18.72 -0.69
C LEU A 43 -6.50 -17.55 0.27
N LYS A 44 -6.91 -16.34 -0.09
CA LYS A 44 -6.74 -15.13 0.75
C LYS A 44 -7.40 -15.31 2.11
N ARG A 45 -8.65 -15.81 2.17
CA ARG A 45 -9.38 -16.06 3.41
C ARG A 45 -8.66 -17.08 4.27
N ASN A 46 -8.27 -18.23 3.69
CA ASN A 46 -7.57 -19.27 4.40
C ASN A 46 -6.25 -18.78 5.03
N VAL A 47 -5.47 -17.97 4.30
CA VAL A 47 -4.23 -17.38 4.83
C VAL A 47 -4.53 -16.40 5.97
N LYS A 48 -5.52 -15.53 5.81
CA LYS A 48 -5.93 -14.58 6.86
C LYS A 48 -6.43 -15.28 8.11
N ASP A 49 -7.26 -16.32 7.96
CA ASP A 49 -7.82 -17.08 9.06
C ASP A 49 -6.73 -17.87 9.82
N ALA A 50 -5.79 -18.47 9.10
CA ALA A 50 -4.65 -19.15 9.70
C ALA A 50 -3.77 -18.19 10.50
N TRP A 51 -3.47 -17.00 9.93
CA TRP A 51 -2.72 -15.95 10.61
C TRP A 51 -3.46 -15.45 11.86
N TRP A 52 -4.76 -15.15 11.75
CA TRP A 52 -5.56 -14.65 12.87
C TRP A 52 -5.62 -15.65 14.02
N LYS A 53 -5.83 -16.93 13.72
CA LYS A 53 -5.81 -18.00 14.72
C LYS A 53 -4.45 -18.07 15.41
N ALA A 54 -3.35 -18.05 14.66
CA ALA A 54 -2.02 -18.18 15.22
C ALA A 54 -1.59 -16.98 16.06
N VAL A 55 -1.95 -15.76 15.65
CA VAL A 55 -1.47 -14.53 16.29
C VAL A 55 -2.44 -14.02 17.37
N VAL A 56 -3.75 -14.12 17.13
CA VAL A 56 -4.76 -13.55 18.04
C VAL A 56 -5.37 -14.61 18.95
N HIS A 57 -5.83 -15.75 18.39
CA HIS A 57 -6.58 -16.73 19.20
C HIS A 57 -5.69 -17.65 20.05
N PHE A 58 -4.49 -17.99 19.59
CA PHE A 58 -3.59 -18.88 20.32
C PHE A 58 -2.67 -18.15 21.31
N ARG A 59 -2.79 -16.84 21.40
CA ARG A 59 -2.01 -16.02 22.33
C ARG A 59 -2.92 -15.37 23.37
N ASP A 60 -2.49 -15.44 24.64
CA ASP A 60 -3.20 -14.80 25.74
C ASP A 60 -2.86 -13.32 25.91
N ASP A 61 -1.77 -12.88 25.30
CA ASP A 61 -1.22 -11.52 25.42
C ASP A 61 -1.56 -10.61 24.24
N VAL A 62 -2.40 -11.06 23.30
CA VAL A 62 -2.80 -10.31 22.11
C VAL A 62 -4.31 -10.18 22.03
N VAL A 63 -4.79 -9.04 21.53
CA VAL A 63 -6.21 -8.82 21.20
C VAL A 63 -6.34 -8.32 19.78
N GLY A 64 -7.46 -8.68 19.14
CA GLY A 64 -7.71 -8.27 17.75
C GLY A 64 -8.27 -6.87 17.66
N LEU A 65 -7.83 -6.12 16.65
CA LEU A 65 -8.35 -4.81 16.30
C LEU A 65 -8.46 -4.70 14.76
N ASP A 66 -9.56 -4.16 14.27
CA ASP A 66 -9.72 -3.77 12.86
C ASP A 66 -10.02 -2.27 12.78
N ALA A 67 -8.98 -1.47 12.60
CA ALA A 67 -9.09 -0.02 12.50
C ALA A 67 -9.62 0.40 11.12
N ALA A 68 -10.29 1.56 11.05
CA ALA A 68 -10.77 2.14 9.81
C ALA A 68 -9.64 2.38 8.78
N ILE A 69 -9.94 2.17 7.50
CA ILE A 69 -8.99 2.44 6.40
C ILE A 69 -8.74 3.94 6.26
N LEU A 70 -9.79 4.76 6.42
CA LEU A 70 -9.69 6.22 6.42
C LEU A 70 -9.42 6.69 7.84
N MET A 71 -8.38 7.51 8.00
CA MET A 71 -7.97 8.02 9.30
C MET A 71 -7.79 9.54 9.27
N HIS A 72 -7.96 10.16 10.42
CA HIS A 72 -7.84 11.60 10.59
C HIS A 72 -6.43 12.10 10.21
N PRO A 73 -6.28 13.21 9.47
CA PRO A 73 -4.98 13.73 9.01
C PRO A 73 -3.94 13.89 10.11
N ARG A 74 -4.36 14.33 11.31
CA ARG A 74 -3.46 14.51 12.47
C ARG A 74 -2.74 13.23 12.91
N THR A 75 -3.31 12.05 12.63
CA THR A 75 -2.63 10.78 12.89
C THR A 75 -1.34 10.68 12.06
N TRP A 76 -1.40 11.11 10.81
CA TRP A 76 -0.29 11.06 9.86
C TRP A 76 0.70 12.21 10.04
N GLU A 77 0.24 13.34 10.53
CA GLU A 77 1.10 14.45 10.96
C GLU A 77 1.92 14.03 12.19
N ALA A 78 1.26 13.50 13.21
CA ALA A 78 1.91 13.06 14.44
C ALA A 78 2.93 11.92 14.22
N SER A 79 2.66 11.03 13.27
CA SER A 79 3.57 9.94 12.90
C SER A 79 4.63 10.34 11.86
N GLY A 80 4.61 11.57 11.36
CA GLY A 80 5.56 12.10 10.38
C GLY A 80 5.32 11.67 8.93
N HIS A 81 4.26 10.92 8.64
CA HIS A 81 3.98 10.43 7.29
C HIS A 81 3.67 11.54 6.29
N THR A 82 2.98 12.61 6.72
CA THR A 82 2.67 13.74 5.84
C THR A 82 3.92 14.44 5.33
N ALA A 83 4.98 14.49 6.14
CA ALA A 83 6.22 15.18 5.81
C ALA A 83 7.26 14.27 5.13
N ASN A 84 7.34 12.99 5.52
CA ASN A 84 8.47 12.15 5.18
C ASN A 84 8.12 10.91 4.33
N PHE A 85 6.84 10.59 4.16
CA PHE A 85 6.43 9.42 3.38
C PHE A 85 6.31 9.77 1.90
N ALA A 86 7.47 10.11 1.31
CA ALA A 86 7.55 10.53 -0.09
C ALA A 86 8.77 9.91 -0.77
N ASP A 87 8.60 9.52 -2.03
CA ASP A 87 9.67 9.14 -2.93
C ASP A 87 10.14 10.36 -3.74
N LEU A 88 11.45 10.46 -3.94
CA LEU A 88 12.02 11.42 -4.89
C LEU A 88 11.90 10.84 -6.30
N MET A 89 11.11 11.51 -7.13
CA MET A 89 10.81 11.09 -8.50
C MET A 89 11.54 11.98 -9.50
N VAL A 90 12.01 11.35 -10.59
CA VAL A 90 12.59 12.02 -11.76
C VAL A 90 11.99 11.45 -13.04
N ASP A 91 11.91 12.28 -14.08
CA ASP A 91 11.52 11.84 -15.41
C ASP A 91 12.75 11.88 -16.34
N CYS A 92 12.95 10.81 -17.12
CA CYS A 92 13.98 10.76 -18.15
C CYS A 92 13.62 11.74 -19.29
N LYS A 93 14.55 12.67 -19.61
CA LYS A 93 14.33 13.68 -20.66
C LYS A 93 14.48 13.15 -22.08
N ASN A 94 14.87 11.89 -22.26
CA ASN A 94 14.90 11.28 -23.58
C ASN A 94 13.46 11.17 -24.15
N PRO A 95 13.13 11.88 -25.26
CA PRO A 95 11.77 11.92 -25.81
C PRO A 95 11.20 10.56 -26.19
N LYS A 96 12.09 9.62 -26.56
CA LYS A 96 11.70 8.25 -26.93
C LYS A 96 11.50 7.32 -25.73
N CYS A 97 11.82 7.79 -24.53
CA CYS A 97 11.77 6.97 -23.32
C CYS A 97 10.68 7.44 -22.34
N SER A 98 10.69 8.73 -21.98
CA SER A 98 9.78 9.39 -21.02
C SER A 98 9.52 8.57 -19.77
N ASN A 99 10.52 7.80 -19.32
CA ASN A 99 10.39 6.90 -18.15
C ASN A 99 10.40 7.71 -16.87
N ARG A 100 9.36 7.56 -16.06
CA ARG A 100 9.28 8.10 -14.70
C ARG A 100 9.76 7.03 -13.72
N LEU A 101 10.67 7.39 -12.83
CA LEU A 101 11.24 6.45 -11.87
C LEU A 101 11.67 7.16 -10.59
N ARG A 102 11.85 6.39 -9.54
CA ARG A 102 12.44 6.92 -8.31
C ARG A 102 13.92 7.23 -8.52
N PHE A 103 14.39 8.27 -7.86
CA PHE A 103 15.80 8.71 -7.97
C PHE A 103 16.79 7.62 -7.58
N ASP A 104 16.49 6.83 -6.54
CA ASP A 104 17.32 5.71 -6.08
C ASP A 104 17.39 4.52 -7.06
N GLN A 105 16.51 4.47 -8.04
CA GLN A 105 16.51 3.43 -9.08
C GLN A 105 17.45 3.75 -10.25
N LEU A 106 18.08 4.92 -10.25
CA LEU A 106 19.09 5.26 -11.25
C LEU A 106 20.33 4.37 -11.07
N LYS A 107 20.67 3.61 -12.10
CA LYS A 107 21.86 2.76 -12.10
C LYS A 107 23.06 3.55 -12.60
N ASN A 108 23.97 3.93 -11.70
CA ASN A 108 25.13 4.76 -12.03
C ASN A 108 24.76 6.09 -12.73
N GLY A 109 23.68 6.74 -12.28
CA GLY A 109 23.18 7.98 -12.89
C GLY A 109 22.55 7.81 -14.27
N LYS A 110 22.16 6.56 -14.66
CA LYS A 110 21.57 6.26 -15.96
C LYS A 110 20.16 5.70 -15.82
N CYS A 111 19.33 6.06 -16.80
CA CYS A 111 17.98 5.49 -16.93
C CYS A 111 18.06 3.98 -17.20
N PRO A 112 17.45 3.11 -16.39
CA PRO A 112 17.51 1.67 -16.58
C PRO A 112 16.81 1.19 -17.86
N LYS A 113 15.94 2.04 -18.45
CA LYS A 113 15.19 1.70 -19.66
C LYS A 113 15.93 2.05 -20.95
N CYS A 114 16.61 3.19 -21.00
CA CYS A 114 17.22 3.67 -22.25
C CYS A 114 18.72 4.06 -22.12
N GLY A 115 19.27 4.02 -20.91
CA GLY A 115 20.67 4.41 -20.66
C GLY A 115 20.93 5.93 -20.66
N GLY A 116 19.90 6.77 -20.88
CA GLY A 116 20.03 8.22 -20.90
C GLY A 116 20.45 8.77 -19.52
N THR A 117 21.16 9.92 -19.53
CA THR A 117 21.73 10.54 -18.33
C THR A 117 21.07 11.87 -17.94
N GLU A 118 20.12 12.34 -18.76
CA GLU A 118 19.42 13.60 -18.51
C GLU A 118 18.06 13.36 -17.86
N PHE A 119 17.82 14.03 -16.73
CA PHE A 119 16.60 13.91 -15.94
C PHE A 119 16.02 15.28 -15.59
N THR A 120 14.75 15.31 -15.22
CA THR A 120 14.13 16.50 -14.59
C THR A 120 14.76 16.73 -13.20
N ALA A 121 14.52 17.90 -12.62
CA ALA A 121 14.76 18.10 -11.20
C ALA A 121 13.97 17.07 -10.38
N GLU A 122 14.54 16.66 -9.27
CA GLU A 122 13.87 15.79 -8.31
C GLU A 122 12.61 16.47 -7.76
N ARG A 123 11.54 15.70 -7.61
CA ARG A 123 10.32 16.15 -6.95
C ARG A 123 9.83 15.09 -5.97
N ALA A 124 9.49 15.53 -4.78
CA ALA A 124 8.88 14.67 -3.78
C ALA A 124 7.46 14.27 -4.22
N PHE A 125 7.17 12.98 -4.19
CA PHE A 125 5.86 12.43 -4.45
C PHE A 125 5.39 11.69 -3.18
N ASN A 126 4.40 12.26 -2.48
CA ASN A 126 3.85 11.62 -1.30
C ASN A 126 3.10 10.34 -1.69
N LEU A 127 3.41 9.24 -1.01
CA LEU A 127 2.88 7.90 -1.31
C LEU A 127 1.50 7.64 -0.70
N MET A 128 1.03 8.50 0.19
CA MET A 128 -0.30 8.33 0.79
C MET A 128 -1.39 8.69 -0.22
N LEU A 129 -2.35 7.77 -0.37
CA LEU A 129 -3.57 8.06 -1.12
C LEU A 129 -4.49 8.95 -0.27
N LYS A 130 -4.90 10.08 -0.85
CA LYS A 130 -5.82 11.02 -0.21
C LYS A 130 -7.18 11.02 -0.89
N THR A 131 -8.20 11.30 -0.11
CA THR A 131 -9.57 11.55 -0.58
C THR A 131 -10.22 12.64 0.27
N SER A 132 -11.42 13.05 -0.07
CA SER A 132 -12.20 14.02 0.72
C SER A 132 -13.41 13.35 1.33
N LEU A 133 -13.76 13.72 2.57
CA LEU A 133 -15.01 13.33 3.22
C LEU A 133 -15.93 14.54 3.34
N GLY A 134 -17.19 14.35 2.99
CA GLY A 134 -18.22 15.39 3.04
C GLY A 134 -18.63 15.89 1.65
N ALA A 135 -19.59 16.82 1.64
CA ALA A 135 -20.18 17.33 0.40
C ALA A 135 -19.34 18.43 -0.26
N MET A 136 -18.38 19.00 0.45
CA MET A 136 -17.51 20.07 -0.05
C MET A 136 -16.05 19.62 -0.04
N GLU A 137 -15.36 19.81 -1.17
CA GLU A 137 -13.94 19.52 -1.30
C GLU A 137 -13.12 20.75 -0.89
N ASP A 138 -12.84 20.88 0.39
CA ASP A 138 -11.94 21.90 0.93
C ASP A 138 -10.76 21.25 1.69
N SER A 139 -9.84 22.06 2.17
CA SER A 139 -8.65 21.56 2.88
C SER A 139 -9.00 20.87 4.20
N SER A 140 -10.15 21.15 4.79
CA SER A 140 -10.60 20.54 6.04
C SER A 140 -11.24 19.16 5.84
N SER A 141 -11.70 18.88 4.62
CA SER A 141 -12.33 17.60 4.27
C SER A 141 -11.33 16.48 3.88
N VAL A 142 -10.05 16.83 3.72
CA VAL A 142 -9.01 15.89 3.28
C VAL A 142 -8.75 14.81 4.34
N VAL A 143 -8.83 13.56 3.92
CA VAL A 143 -8.44 12.38 4.71
C VAL A 143 -7.53 11.49 3.89
N TYR A 144 -6.82 10.59 4.56
CA TYR A 144 -5.90 9.68 3.91
C TYR A 144 -6.33 8.23 4.13
N LEU A 145 -6.17 7.40 3.07
CA LEU A 145 -6.16 5.96 3.25
C LEU A 145 -4.87 5.59 3.98
N ARG A 146 -4.98 4.76 5.01
CA ARG A 146 -3.82 4.33 5.81
C ARG A 146 -2.76 3.63 4.94
N PRO A 147 -1.49 4.09 4.92
CA PRO A 147 -0.41 3.41 4.22
C PRO A 147 0.09 2.17 5.00
N GLU A 148 -0.15 2.14 6.31
CA GLU A 148 0.22 1.04 7.21
C GLU A 148 -0.78 0.89 8.37
N THR A 149 -0.67 -0.17 9.15
CA THR A 149 -1.64 -0.51 10.20
C THR A 149 -1.23 -0.09 11.61
N ALA A 150 0.05 0.25 11.83
CA ALA A 150 0.58 0.54 13.17
C ALA A 150 -0.14 1.69 13.88
N GLN A 151 -0.43 2.79 13.18
CA GLN A 151 -1.09 3.95 13.79
C GLN A 151 -2.51 3.62 14.26
N GLY A 152 -3.21 2.72 13.57
CA GLY A 152 -4.51 2.22 14.01
C GLY A 152 -4.46 1.57 15.39
N ILE A 153 -3.37 0.85 15.68
CA ILE A 153 -3.13 0.24 16.99
C ILE A 153 -2.91 1.33 18.04
N PHE A 154 -2.02 2.28 17.79
CA PHE A 154 -1.69 3.34 18.75
C PHE A 154 -2.88 4.25 19.09
N VAL A 155 -3.63 4.72 18.09
CA VAL A 155 -4.76 5.62 18.35
C VAL A 155 -5.94 4.93 19.03
N ASN A 156 -6.03 3.60 18.97
CA ASN A 156 -7.08 2.83 19.63
C ASN A 156 -6.63 2.20 20.96
N PHE A 157 -5.40 2.40 21.39
CA PHE A 157 -4.86 1.75 22.58
C PHE A 157 -5.72 2.01 23.83
N THR A 158 -6.04 3.27 24.11
CA THR A 158 -6.91 3.64 25.23
C THR A 158 -8.31 3.03 25.10
N ASN A 159 -8.90 3.10 23.89
CA ASN A 159 -10.22 2.51 23.64
C ASN A 159 -10.26 1.01 23.96
N VAL A 160 -9.19 0.29 23.60
CA VAL A 160 -9.08 -1.15 23.87
C VAL A 160 -8.94 -1.42 25.37
N ILE A 161 -8.07 -0.68 26.08
CA ILE A 161 -7.91 -0.82 27.53
C ILE A 161 -9.25 -0.60 28.24
N ASP A 162 -9.92 0.49 27.93
CA ASP A 162 -11.17 0.88 28.60
C ASP A 162 -12.31 -0.09 28.33
N SER A 163 -12.34 -0.69 27.11
CA SER A 163 -13.43 -1.59 26.71
C SER A 163 -13.29 -3.02 27.25
N ILE A 164 -12.07 -3.55 27.31
CA ILE A 164 -11.84 -4.94 27.72
C ILE A 164 -11.22 -5.08 29.11
N HIS A 165 -10.85 -3.98 29.75
CA HIS A 165 -10.25 -3.92 31.10
C HIS A 165 -9.04 -4.86 31.26
N ARG A 166 -8.25 -5.04 30.21
CA ARG A 166 -7.14 -5.97 30.21
C ARG A 166 -5.94 -5.39 30.96
N LYS A 167 -5.24 -6.24 31.69
CA LYS A 167 -4.00 -5.83 32.37
C LYS A 167 -2.86 -5.68 31.37
N LEU A 168 -2.06 -4.65 31.52
CA LEU A 168 -0.83 -4.43 30.78
C LEU A 168 0.31 -5.35 31.29
N PRO A 169 1.27 -5.75 30.42
CA PRO A 169 1.31 -5.48 28.97
C PRO A 169 0.49 -6.48 28.14
N PHE A 170 -0.02 -6.03 27.00
CA PHE A 170 -0.60 -6.88 25.97
C PHE A 170 -0.31 -6.31 24.55
N GLY A 171 -0.43 -7.14 23.50
CA GLY A 171 -0.23 -6.77 22.09
C GLY A 171 -1.53 -6.74 21.29
#